data_4605c5f8e4dd8d4367403d51041ce989
#
_entry.id   4605c5f8e4dd8d4367403d51041ce989
#
_cell.length_a   1.000
_cell.length_b   1.000
_cell.length_c   1.000
_cell.angle_alpha   90.00
_cell.angle_beta   90.00
_cell.angle_gamma   90.00
#
_symmetry.space_group_name_H-M   'P 1'
#
loop_
_entity.id
_entity.type
_entity.pdbx_description
1 polymer ?
#
loop_
_entity_poly.entity_id
_entity_poly.type
_entity_poly.pdbx_seq_one_letter_code
_entity_poly.pdbx_strand_id
1 'polypeptide(L)'
;MSTILQSPLTGPAAWRGEDLAGDTSWIHHLSPAAIAAIDAALAHLKSQGLHFPDFTQADFPLPEAFRAELKQHADALENGVGFVLLRGLPIERYSDEEINAIYYGIGLHLGEPVRQNPRGDLLGLVMNVGDKTKKTTRVYETNNYLPYHTDPSDVVGLLCVRKAREGGLSSLVSVGAIY
;
A
#
# COMPACT_ATOMS: atom_id res chain seq x y z
N MET A 1 0.27 -17.86 28.95
CA MET A 1 0.02 -19.03 28.06
C MET A 1 -0.81 -18.51 26.90
N SER A 2 -0.34 -18.62 25.67
CA SER A 2 -1.14 -18.30 24.51
C SER A 2 -2.19 -19.40 24.34
N THR A 3 -3.44 -19.04 24.33
CA THR A 3 -4.55 -19.97 24.07
C THR A 3 -4.58 -20.21 22.57
N ILE A 4 -4.39 -21.47 22.15
CA ILE A 4 -4.57 -21.85 20.74
C ILE A 4 -6.06 -21.72 20.44
N LEU A 5 -6.38 -20.99 19.38
CA LEU A 5 -7.74 -20.83 18.90
C LEU A 5 -8.23 -22.22 18.39
N GLN A 6 -9.41 -22.66 18.85
CA GLN A 6 -9.95 -23.99 18.54
C GLN A 6 -11.25 -23.93 17.71
N SER A 7 -11.67 -22.75 17.32
CA SER A 7 -12.86 -22.54 16.49
C SER A 7 -12.49 -21.75 15.23
N PRO A 8 -13.17 -21.98 14.11
CA PRO A 8 -12.95 -21.21 12.89
C PRO A 8 -13.10 -19.70 13.17
N LEU A 9 -12.26 -18.90 12.52
CA LEU A 9 -12.42 -17.45 12.50
C LEU A 9 -13.68 -17.10 11.71
N THR A 10 -14.39 -16.09 12.18
CA THR A 10 -15.60 -15.57 11.54
C THR A 10 -15.50 -14.04 11.40
N GLY A 11 -16.34 -13.45 10.56
CA GLY A 11 -16.38 -12.01 10.36
C GLY A 11 -15.88 -11.59 8.98
N PRO A 12 -15.83 -10.28 8.69
CA PRO A 12 -15.55 -9.74 7.36
C PRO A 12 -14.21 -10.18 6.78
N ALA A 13 -13.21 -10.40 7.63
CA ALA A 13 -11.87 -10.82 7.20
C ALA A 13 -11.75 -12.32 6.85
N ALA A 14 -12.75 -13.16 7.18
CA ALA A 14 -12.75 -14.61 6.91
C ALA A 14 -13.50 -14.95 5.61
N TRP A 15 -13.23 -14.20 4.54
CA TRP A 15 -13.86 -14.33 3.24
C TRP A 15 -13.23 -15.43 2.38
N ARG A 16 -14.01 -15.99 1.46
CA ARG A 16 -13.55 -16.82 0.35
C ARG A 16 -13.68 -16.04 -0.96
N GLY A 17 -12.94 -16.45 -1.99
CA GLY A 17 -12.99 -15.78 -3.28
C GLY A 17 -14.39 -15.69 -3.89
N GLU A 18 -15.25 -16.67 -3.64
CA GLU A 18 -16.66 -16.66 -4.05
C GLU A 18 -17.49 -15.60 -3.35
N ASP A 19 -17.18 -15.27 -2.10
CA ASP A 19 -17.90 -14.23 -1.33
C ASP A 19 -17.63 -12.82 -1.89
N LEU A 20 -16.49 -12.65 -2.54
CA LEU A 20 -16.08 -11.39 -3.17
C LEU A 20 -16.37 -11.36 -4.69
N ALA A 21 -16.93 -12.43 -5.24
CA ALA A 21 -17.25 -12.50 -6.67
C ALA A 21 -18.33 -11.46 -7.01
N GLY A 22 -17.96 -10.45 -7.79
CA GLY A 22 -18.86 -9.34 -8.16
C GLY A 22 -18.96 -8.22 -7.12
N ASP A 23 -18.38 -8.36 -5.93
CA ASP A 23 -18.23 -7.26 -4.98
C ASP A 23 -17.09 -6.34 -5.40
N THR A 24 -17.37 -5.06 -5.54
CA THR A 24 -16.40 -4.00 -5.86
C THR A 24 -16.30 -2.95 -4.73
N SER A 25 -16.90 -3.20 -3.59
CA SER A 25 -16.92 -2.24 -2.47
C SER A 25 -15.54 -1.93 -1.91
N TRP A 26 -14.58 -2.81 -2.12
CA TRP A 26 -13.17 -2.65 -1.75
C TRP A 26 -12.37 -1.82 -2.77
N ILE A 27 -12.98 -1.42 -3.91
CA ILE A 27 -12.36 -0.58 -4.94
C ILE A 27 -12.84 0.85 -4.78
N HIS A 28 -11.94 1.77 -4.45
CA HIS A 28 -12.23 3.17 -4.27
C HIS A 28 -11.52 4.00 -5.33
N HIS A 29 -12.25 4.93 -5.94
CA HIS A 29 -11.70 5.85 -6.91
C HIS A 29 -11.41 7.19 -6.24
N LEU A 30 -10.15 7.66 -6.34
CA LEU A 30 -9.79 8.99 -5.86
C LEU A 30 -10.64 10.03 -6.60
N SER A 31 -11.32 10.86 -5.84
CA SER A 31 -12.11 11.96 -6.40
C SER A 31 -11.19 13.06 -6.95
N PRO A 32 -11.67 13.91 -7.88
CA PRO A 32 -10.92 15.09 -8.31
C PRO A 32 -10.47 15.98 -7.14
N ALA A 33 -11.27 16.05 -6.07
CA ALA A 33 -10.92 16.81 -4.87
C ALA A 33 -9.77 16.15 -4.09
N ALA A 34 -9.73 14.81 -3.99
CA ALA A 34 -8.64 14.07 -3.37
C ALA A 34 -7.33 14.26 -4.18
N ILE A 35 -7.40 14.20 -5.52
CA ILE A 35 -6.25 14.44 -6.39
C ILE A 35 -5.74 15.88 -6.22
N ALA A 36 -6.63 16.87 -6.21
CA ALA A 36 -6.25 18.26 -5.97
C ALA A 36 -5.63 18.47 -4.58
N ALA A 37 -6.09 17.75 -3.56
CA ALA A 37 -5.51 17.77 -2.23
C ALA A 37 -4.09 17.19 -2.21
N ILE A 38 -3.84 16.10 -2.94
CA ILE A 38 -2.51 15.52 -3.12
C ILE A 38 -1.58 16.50 -3.84
N ASP A 39 -2.05 17.11 -4.95
CA ASP A 39 -1.29 18.13 -5.69
C ASP A 39 -0.91 19.30 -4.79
N ALA A 40 -1.84 19.79 -3.96
CA ALA A 40 -1.60 20.90 -3.04
C ALA A 40 -0.59 20.51 -1.93
N ALA A 41 -0.70 19.32 -1.35
CA ALA A 41 0.24 18.83 -0.35
C ALA A 41 1.65 18.65 -0.93
N LEU A 42 1.77 18.13 -2.15
CA LEU A 42 3.04 18.04 -2.86
C LEU A 42 3.64 19.41 -3.15
N ALA A 43 2.84 20.37 -3.59
CA ALA A 43 3.27 21.74 -3.83
C ALA A 43 3.75 22.43 -2.54
N HIS A 44 3.06 22.19 -1.42
CA HIS A 44 3.47 22.67 -0.10
C HIS A 44 4.84 22.09 0.28
N LEU A 45 5.01 20.77 0.19
CA LEU A 45 6.27 20.09 0.48
C LEU A 45 7.44 20.70 -0.33
N LYS A 46 7.24 20.86 -1.64
CA LYS A 46 8.23 21.47 -2.55
C LYS A 46 8.56 22.92 -2.17
N SER A 47 7.57 23.70 -1.73
CA SER A 47 7.78 25.08 -1.31
C SER A 47 8.65 25.21 -0.05
N GLN A 48 8.68 24.15 0.78
CA GLN A 48 9.53 24.05 1.95
C GLN A 48 10.92 23.47 1.64
N GLY A 49 11.19 23.07 0.39
CA GLY A 49 12.44 22.41 0.00
C GLY A 49 12.62 21.03 0.59
N LEU A 50 11.51 20.38 1.04
CA LEU A 50 11.52 19.05 1.62
C LEU A 50 11.37 17.98 0.54
N HIS A 51 12.02 16.83 0.77
CA HIS A 51 12.06 15.70 -0.15
C HIS A 51 11.85 14.39 0.61
N PHE A 52 11.37 13.37 -0.07
CA PHE A 52 11.33 12.02 0.49
C PHE A 52 12.76 11.53 0.82
N PRO A 53 12.98 10.95 2.01
CA PRO A 53 12.02 10.64 3.09
C PRO A 53 11.98 11.69 4.22
N ASP A 54 12.59 12.86 4.07
CA ASP A 54 12.89 13.81 5.14
C ASP A 54 11.74 14.78 5.42
N PHE A 55 10.53 14.25 5.61
CA PHE A 55 9.36 15.03 6.02
C PHE A 55 8.38 14.19 6.86
N THR A 56 7.49 14.87 7.56
CA THR A 56 6.48 14.30 8.46
C THR A 56 5.07 14.45 7.90
N GLN A 57 4.08 13.84 8.55
CA GLN A 57 2.67 14.03 8.23
C GLN A 57 2.25 15.51 8.20
N ALA A 58 2.82 16.35 9.09
CA ALA A 58 2.51 17.78 9.15
C ALA A 58 2.99 18.54 7.91
N ASP A 59 4.05 18.07 7.27
CA ASP A 59 4.64 18.66 6.07
C ASP A 59 3.92 18.23 4.78
N PHE A 60 3.05 17.21 4.88
CA PHE A 60 2.17 16.76 3.78
C PHE A 60 0.70 16.93 4.19
N PRO A 61 0.20 18.18 4.33
CA PRO A 61 -1.10 18.46 4.90
C PRO A 61 -2.22 18.06 3.94
N LEU A 62 -3.15 17.21 4.43
CA LEU A 62 -4.35 16.84 3.70
C LEU A 62 -5.59 17.49 4.34
N PRO A 63 -6.58 17.94 3.55
CA PRO A 63 -7.85 18.46 4.05
C PRO A 63 -8.58 17.41 4.91
N GLU A 64 -9.39 17.89 5.88
CA GLU A 64 -10.15 17.01 6.78
C GLU A 64 -11.01 15.98 6.07
N ALA A 65 -11.66 16.37 4.97
CA ALA A 65 -12.50 15.46 4.19
C ALA A 65 -11.71 14.27 3.64
N PHE A 66 -10.49 14.50 3.13
CA PHE A 66 -9.66 13.42 2.60
C PHE A 66 -9.02 12.59 3.73
N ARG A 67 -8.65 13.22 4.85
CA ARG A 67 -8.20 12.47 6.04
C ARG A 67 -9.29 11.56 6.59
N ALA A 68 -10.54 12.02 6.60
CA ALA A 68 -11.68 11.20 7.00
C ALA A 68 -11.89 10.00 6.06
N GLU A 69 -11.70 10.18 4.74
CA GLU A 69 -11.72 9.10 3.74
C GLU A 69 -10.61 8.08 4.00
N LEU A 70 -9.37 8.53 4.21
CA LEU A 70 -8.24 7.65 4.54
C LEU A 70 -8.47 6.88 5.84
N LYS A 71 -9.11 7.50 6.84
CA LYS A 71 -9.48 6.83 8.08
C LYS A 71 -10.52 5.72 7.85
N GLN A 72 -11.48 5.91 6.95
CA GLN A 72 -12.43 4.86 6.56
C GLN A 72 -11.70 3.69 5.88
N HIS A 73 -10.69 3.97 5.05
CA HIS A 73 -9.87 2.92 4.45
C HIS A 73 -9.05 2.17 5.51
N ALA A 74 -8.47 2.88 6.48
CA ALA A 74 -7.76 2.25 7.61
C ALA A 74 -8.71 1.36 8.44
N ASP A 75 -9.94 1.79 8.68
CA ASP A 75 -10.95 0.99 9.37
C ASP A 75 -11.34 -0.26 8.55
N ALA A 76 -11.47 -0.15 7.24
CA ALA A 76 -11.75 -1.29 6.36
C ALA A 76 -10.59 -2.31 6.33
N LEU A 77 -9.35 -1.86 6.47
CA LEU A 77 -8.17 -2.73 6.61
C LEU A 77 -8.19 -3.47 7.94
N GLU A 78 -8.52 -2.81 9.04
CA GLU A 78 -8.49 -3.38 10.40
C GLU A 78 -9.74 -4.22 10.71
N ASN A 79 -10.93 -3.71 10.39
CA ASN A 79 -12.22 -4.27 10.82
C ASN A 79 -13.08 -4.82 9.68
N GLY A 80 -12.67 -4.61 8.43
CA GLY A 80 -13.38 -5.04 7.23
C GLY A 80 -12.78 -6.28 6.59
N VAL A 81 -12.76 -6.28 5.26
CA VAL A 81 -12.21 -7.40 4.44
C VAL A 81 -10.68 -7.49 4.50
N GLY A 82 -10.00 -6.52 5.11
CA GLY A 82 -8.55 -6.52 5.30
C GLY A 82 -7.75 -6.02 4.10
N PHE A 83 -8.38 -5.48 3.07
CA PHE A 83 -7.70 -4.84 1.94
C PHE A 83 -8.57 -3.78 1.27
N VAL A 84 -7.92 -2.81 0.64
CA VAL A 84 -8.55 -1.76 -0.18
C VAL A 84 -7.73 -1.54 -1.44
N LEU A 85 -8.36 -1.14 -2.52
CA LEU A 85 -7.71 -0.74 -3.76
C LEU A 85 -8.08 0.70 -4.10
N LEU A 86 -7.12 1.61 -4.02
CA LEU A 86 -7.28 2.99 -4.45
C LEU A 86 -6.91 3.11 -5.93
N ARG A 87 -7.78 3.70 -6.73
CA ARG A 87 -7.58 3.92 -8.16
C ARG A 87 -7.65 5.39 -8.53
N GLY A 88 -7.00 5.74 -9.63
CA GLY A 88 -7.17 7.05 -10.26
C GLY A 88 -6.10 8.08 -9.89
N LEU A 89 -5.03 7.70 -9.18
CA LEU A 89 -3.87 8.58 -9.08
C LEU A 89 -3.22 8.71 -10.48
N PRO A 90 -3.13 9.93 -11.05
CA PRO A 90 -2.62 10.14 -12.40
C PRO A 90 -1.07 10.13 -12.40
N ILE A 91 -0.50 8.93 -12.28
CA ILE A 91 0.95 8.69 -12.09
C ILE A 91 1.79 9.37 -13.19
N GLU A 92 1.29 9.41 -14.42
CA GLU A 92 1.95 10.02 -15.57
C GLU A 92 2.18 11.54 -15.46
N ARG A 93 1.53 12.19 -14.49
CA ARG A 93 1.68 13.63 -14.22
C ARG A 93 2.87 13.94 -13.32
N TYR A 94 3.46 12.95 -12.67
CA TYR A 94 4.45 13.13 -11.61
C TYR A 94 5.80 12.51 -11.99
N SER A 95 6.88 13.12 -11.53
CA SER A 95 8.21 12.51 -11.59
C SER A 95 8.33 11.34 -10.58
N ASP A 96 9.34 10.50 -10.73
CA ASP A 96 9.58 9.38 -9.81
C ASP A 96 9.80 9.87 -8.35
N GLU A 97 10.46 11.04 -8.18
CA GLU A 97 10.62 11.67 -6.85
C GLU A 97 9.29 12.13 -6.26
N GLU A 98 8.45 12.75 -7.08
CA GLU A 98 7.11 13.19 -6.67
C GLU A 98 6.22 12.01 -6.33
N ILE A 99 6.29 10.91 -7.09
CA ILE A 99 5.56 9.67 -6.81
C ILE A 99 5.97 9.11 -5.45
N ASN A 100 7.27 9.07 -5.15
CA ASN A 100 7.76 8.61 -3.84
C ASN A 100 7.25 9.51 -2.72
N ALA A 101 7.30 10.84 -2.90
CA ALA A 101 6.80 11.79 -1.91
C ALA A 101 5.28 11.68 -1.69
N ILE A 102 4.49 11.54 -2.76
CA ILE A 102 3.04 11.35 -2.69
C ILE A 102 2.70 10.04 -1.95
N TYR A 103 3.33 8.94 -2.36
CA TYR A 103 3.06 7.63 -1.77
C TYR A 103 3.42 7.60 -0.28
N TYR A 104 4.61 8.10 0.06
CA TYR A 104 5.06 8.23 1.45
C TYR A 104 4.15 9.16 2.26
N GLY A 105 3.82 10.34 1.70
CA GLY A 105 2.95 11.31 2.34
C GLY A 105 1.55 10.77 2.67
N ILE A 106 0.92 10.05 1.74
CA ILE A 106 -0.36 9.36 2.00
C ILE A 106 -0.16 8.29 3.08
N GLY A 107 0.93 7.53 3.02
CA GLY A 107 1.27 6.50 4.00
C GLY A 107 1.37 7.05 5.42
N LEU A 108 1.94 8.24 5.61
CA LEU A 108 2.04 8.92 6.91
C LEU A 108 0.67 9.26 7.54
N HIS A 109 -0.41 9.33 6.75
CA HIS A 109 -1.78 9.50 7.25
C HIS A 109 -2.47 8.16 7.58
N LEU A 110 -1.85 7.04 7.24
CA LEU A 110 -2.35 5.69 7.55
C LEU A 110 -1.60 5.03 8.69
N GLY A 111 -0.33 5.40 8.91
CA GLY A 111 0.49 4.81 9.95
C GLY A 111 1.94 5.27 9.94
N GLU A 112 2.78 4.58 10.69
CA GLU A 112 4.22 4.84 10.77
C GLU A 112 4.98 3.96 9.76
N PRO A 113 5.90 4.56 8.96
CA PRO A 113 6.66 3.80 7.97
C PRO A 113 7.66 2.84 8.64
N VAL A 114 7.74 1.62 8.11
CA VAL A 114 8.68 0.60 8.57
C VAL A 114 9.86 0.51 7.61
N ARG A 115 11.07 0.30 8.15
CA ARG A 115 12.28 0.07 7.34
C ARG A 115 12.15 -1.21 6.53
N GLN A 116 12.32 -1.09 5.21
CA GLN A 116 12.13 -2.19 4.26
C GLN A 116 13.37 -3.11 4.13
N ASN A 117 14.52 -2.63 4.56
CA ASN A 117 15.78 -3.38 4.45
C ASN A 117 16.80 -2.91 5.50
N PRO A 118 17.94 -3.63 5.65
CA PRO A 118 18.99 -3.26 6.59
C PRO A 118 19.66 -1.90 6.32
N ARG A 119 19.51 -1.33 5.13
CA ARG A 119 20.00 0.02 4.81
C ARG A 119 19.12 1.11 5.41
N GLY A 120 17.91 0.76 5.83
CA GLY A 120 16.96 1.69 6.42
C GLY A 120 16.03 2.34 5.40
N ASP A 121 15.98 1.85 4.16
CA ASP A 121 15.07 2.36 3.14
C ASP A 121 13.62 2.22 3.63
N LEU A 122 12.81 3.28 3.47
CA LEU A 122 11.39 3.31 3.86
C LEU A 122 10.45 2.91 2.71
N LEU A 123 10.92 2.95 1.46
CA LEU A 123 10.22 2.44 0.28
C LEU A 123 11.06 1.39 -0.41
N GLY A 124 10.45 0.29 -0.82
CA GLY A 124 11.04 -0.75 -1.64
C GLY A 124 10.57 -0.65 -3.10
N LEU A 125 11.49 -0.72 -4.06
CA LEU A 125 11.13 -0.80 -5.47
C LEU A 125 11.01 -2.26 -5.89
N VAL A 126 9.83 -2.63 -6.41
CA VAL A 126 9.58 -3.95 -6.99
C VAL A 126 9.88 -3.88 -8.49
N MET A 127 11.04 -4.40 -8.88
CA MET A 127 11.54 -4.33 -10.27
C MET A 127 12.34 -5.58 -10.62
N ASN A 128 12.29 -5.99 -11.90
CA ASN A 128 13.10 -7.11 -12.39
C ASN A 128 14.51 -6.63 -12.76
N VAL A 129 15.32 -6.33 -11.74
CA VAL A 129 16.71 -5.84 -11.87
C VAL A 129 17.72 -6.73 -11.12
N GLY A 130 17.23 -7.70 -10.36
CA GLY A 130 18.07 -8.57 -9.53
C GLY A 130 18.84 -9.62 -10.33
N ASP A 131 20.06 -9.86 -9.91
CA ASP A 131 20.89 -10.96 -10.42
C ASP A 131 20.48 -12.28 -9.72
N LYS A 132 19.77 -13.14 -10.44
CA LYS A 132 19.25 -14.43 -9.94
C LYS A 132 20.33 -15.41 -9.46
N THR A 133 21.59 -15.18 -9.81
CA THR A 133 22.71 -16.04 -9.39
C THR A 133 23.22 -15.69 -7.99
N LYS A 134 22.88 -14.51 -7.49
CA LYS A 134 23.29 -14.03 -6.17
C LYS A 134 22.30 -14.45 -5.09
N LYS A 135 22.79 -15.09 -4.03
CA LYS A 135 21.98 -15.48 -2.86
C LYS A 135 21.35 -14.30 -2.11
N THR A 136 21.86 -13.08 -2.29
CA THR A 136 21.38 -11.86 -1.66
C THR A 136 20.24 -11.19 -2.42
N THR A 137 19.99 -11.60 -3.68
CA THR A 137 18.90 -11.07 -4.48
C THR A 137 17.54 -11.47 -3.89
N ARG A 138 16.71 -10.50 -3.64
CA ARG A 138 15.34 -10.72 -3.15
C ARG A 138 14.42 -11.14 -4.29
N VAL A 139 13.37 -11.92 -3.99
CA VAL A 139 12.42 -12.41 -5.00
C VAL A 139 11.73 -11.27 -5.72
N TYR A 140 11.37 -10.19 -5.02
CA TYR A 140 10.73 -9.00 -5.60
C TYR A 140 11.64 -8.17 -6.54
N GLU A 141 12.96 -8.44 -6.53
CA GLU A 141 13.92 -7.87 -7.48
C GLU A 141 14.01 -8.71 -8.78
N THR A 142 13.23 -9.75 -8.89
CA THR A 142 13.24 -10.69 -10.02
C THR A 142 11.82 -10.88 -10.58
N ASN A 143 11.70 -11.60 -11.70
CA ASN A 143 10.40 -12.04 -12.23
C ASN A 143 10.03 -13.46 -11.78
N ASN A 144 10.57 -13.95 -10.66
CA ASN A 144 10.19 -15.24 -10.12
C ASN A 144 8.83 -15.13 -9.42
N TYR A 145 8.12 -16.24 -9.36
CA TYR A 145 6.88 -16.34 -8.59
C TYR A 145 7.17 -16.11 -7.11
N LEU A 146 6.41 -15.22 -6.49
CA LEU A 146 6.43 -14.99 -5.05
C LEU A 146 5.22 -15.69 -4.44
N PRO A 147 5.43 -16.75 -3.64
CA PRO A 147 4.33 -17.48 -3.01
C PRO A 147 3.58 -16.62 -2.00
N TYR A 148 2.37 -17.06 -1.61
CA TYR A 148 1.62 -16.40 -0.54
C TYR A 148 2.45 -16.30 0.74
N HIS A 149 2.46 -15.14 1.32
CA HIS A 149 3.19 -14.81 2.55
C HIS A 149 2.51 -13.65 3.27
N THR A 150 2.92 -13.40 4.48
CA THR A 150 2.60 -12.19 5.23
C THR A 150 3.90 -11.42 5.45
N ASP A 151 3.82 -10.10 5.40
CA ASP A 151 4.93 -9.24 5.80
C ASP A 151 4.90 -8.95 7.31
N PRO A 152 6.03 -8.66 7.95
CA PRO A 152 6.09 -8.38 9.39
C PRO A 152 5.70 -6.93 9.71
N SER A 153 4.55 -6.49 9.19
CA SER A 153 3.98 -5.16 9.40
C SER A 153 2.46 -5.26 9.47
N ASP A 154 1.81 -4.30 10.14
CA ASP A 154 0.35 -4.30 10.30
C ASP A 154 -0.36 -4.03 8.98
N VAL A 155 0.21 -3.15 8.15
CA VAL A 155 -0.32 -2.81 6.82
C VAL A 155 0.79 -2.81 5.79
N VAL A 156 0.50 -3.34 4.61
CA VAL A 156 1.37 -3.29 3.43
C VAL A 156 0.69 -2.46 2.36
N GLY A 157 1.40 -1.45 1.86
CA GLY A 157 0.97 -0.68 0.70
C GLY A 157 1.78 -1.04 -0.54
N LEU A 158 1.14 -1.07 -1.70
CA LEU A 158 1.79 -1.22 -3.00
C LEU A 158 1.25 -0.17 -3.96
N LEU A 159 2.13 0.57 -4.60
CA LEU A 159 1.79 1.52 -5.65
C LEU A 159 2.24 0.99 -7.01
N CYS A 160 1.30 0.74 -7.91
CA CYS A 160 1.61 0.35 -9.28
C CYS A 160 1.97 1.59 -10.12
N VAL A 161 3.25 1.84 -10.28
CA VAL A 161 3.77 2.94 -11.13
C VAL A 161 3.70 2.55 -12.61
N ARG A 162 4.01 1.30 -12.95
CA ARG A 162 3.95 0.76 -14.31
C ARG A 162 3.46 -0.68 -14.29
N LYS A 163 2.54 -1.01 -15.17
CA LYS A 163 2.09 -2.39 -15.35
C LYS A 163 3.22 -3.25 -15.93
N ALA A 164 3.31 -4.49 -15.46
CA ALA A 164 4.11 -5.49 -16.15
C ALA A 164 3.56 -5.73 -17.57
N ARG A 165 4.46 -6.03 -18.51
CA ARG A 165 4.06 -6.39 -19.88
C ARG A 165 3.21 -7.66 -19.91
N GLU A 166 3.58 -8.63 -19.10
CA GLU A 166 2.90 -9.91 -18.93
C GLU A 166 2.94 -10.31 -17.45
N GLY A 167 1.88 -10.93 -16.94
CA GLY A 167 1.78 -11.33 -15.53
C GLY A 167 1.72 -10.16 -14.56
N GLY A 168 2.40 -10.27 -13.42
CA GLY A 168 2.44 -9.23 -12.40
C GLY A 168 1.11 -9.05 -11.66
N LEU A 169 0.24 -10.06 -11.69
CA LEU A 169 -1.01 -10.05 -10.94
C LEU A 169 -0.73 -10.33 -9.47
N SER A 170 -1.36 -9.55 -8.60
CA SER A 170 -1.39 -9.81 -7.16
C SER A 170 -2.59 -10.67 -6.83
N SER A 171 -2.37 -11.72 -6.05
CA SER A 171 -3.42 -12.58 -5.52
C SER A 171 -3.49 -12.41 -4.02
N LEU A 172 -4.69 -12.26 -3.49
CA LEU A 172 -4.94 -12.16 -2.06
C LEU A 172 -5.65 -13.40 -1.55
N VAL A 173 -5.36 -13.78 -0.32
CA VAL A 173 -6.04 -14.87 0.37
C VAL A 173 -6.31 -14.47 1.81
N SER A 174 -7.51 -14.78 2.29
CA SER A 174 -7.86 -14.54 3.68
C SER A 174 -7.21 -15.59 4.58
N VAL A 175 -6.35 -15.15 5.49
CA VAL A 175 -5.78 -16.01 6.55
C VAL A 175 -6.89 -16.51 7.47
N GLY A 176 -7.90 -15.66 7.74
CA GLY A 176 -9.06 -16.05 8.56
C GLY A 176 -9.88 -17.18 7.95
N ALA A 177 -9.97 -17.27 6.62
CA ALA A 177 -10.68 -18.36 5.94
C ALA A 177 -9.84 -19.65 5.80
N ILE A 178 -8.51 -19.56 5.90
CA ILE A 178 -7.62 -20.73 5.92
C ILE A 178 -7.61 -21.40 7.28
N TYR A 179 -7.69 -20.62 8.35
CA TYR A 179 -7.71 -21.10 9.73
C TYR A 179 -9.01 -21.83 10.07
#